data_e110aa21d331dd3df384c493c101db13
#
_entry.id   e110aa21d331dd3df384c493c101db13
#
_cell.length_a   1.000
_cell.length_b   1.000
_cell.length_c   1.000
_cell.angle_alpha   90.00
_cell.angle_beta   90.00
_cell.angle_gamma   90.00
#
_symmetry.space_group_name_H-M   'P 1'
#
loop_
_entity.id
_entity.type
_entity.pdbx_description
1 polymer ?
#
loop_
_entity_poly.entity_id
_entity_poly.type
_entity_poly.pdbx_seq_one_letter_code
_entity_poly.pdbx_strand_id
1 'polypeptide(L)'
;MSRVREVAVDRQQPPSADSAAADGPLSGIAWSLVLGLGALALLRPLVDVTGAAGALDRPLLLWAATAVLVTVAWVAAVVVTRVPRPLLTLVCTGLAHAVFSIVVSAVLSPVMPGELRGPLTGPFGFVAALALNALWGLVAGVIALGVRWALDVRQRGS
;
A
#
# COMPACT_ATOMS: atom_id res chain seq x y z
N MET A 1 59.07 23.82 -28.60
CA MET A 1 57.69 23.39 -28.93
C MET A 1 57.06 22.82 -27.65
N SER A 2 56.50 23.69 -26.85
CA SER A 2 55.90 23.33 -25.56
C SER A 2 54.41 23.15 -25.77
N ARG A 3 53.92 21.89 -25.64
CA ARG A 3 52.46 21.60 -25.57
C ARG A 3 51.99 21.94 -24.17
N VAL A 4 51.28 23.03 -24.06
CA VAL A 4 50.50 23.36 -22.89
C VAL A 4 49.37 22.34 -22.84
N ARG A 5 49.39 21.43 -21.86
CA ARG A 5 48.22 20.57 -21.51
C ARG A 5 47.21 21.50 -20.86
N GLU A 6 46.19 21.78 -21.62
CA GLU A 6 44.95 22.38 -21.11
C GLU A 6 44.27 21.32 -20.22
N VAL A 7 44.46 21.45 -18.91
CA VAL A 7 43.73 20.72 -17.93
C VAL A 7 42.31 21.27 -17.96
N ALA A 8 41.41 20.56 -18.63
CA ALA A 8 40.00 20.80 -18.53
C ALA A 8 39.60 20.64 -17.06
N VAL A 9 39.43 21.72 -16.39
CA VAL A 9 38.78 21.77 -15.07
C VAL A 9 37.32 21.40 -15.33
N ASP A 10 37.02 20.10 -15.13
CA ASP A 10 35.64 19.64 -15.06
C ASP A 10 34.97 20.41 -13.92
N ARG A 11 34.22 21.45 -14.30
CA ARG A 11 33.36 22.18 -13.39
C ARG A 11 32.26 21.19 -12.99
N GLN A 12 32.46 20.55 -11.85
CA GLN A 12 31.41 19.86 -11.15
C GLN A 12 30.28 20.88 -10.94
N GLN A 13 29.33 20.83 -11.85
CA GLN A 13 28.13 21.64 -11.74
C GLN A 13 27.42 21.21 -10.45
N PRO A 14 27.14 22.12 -9.51
CA PRO A 14 26.42 21.75 -8.31
C PRO A 14 25.12 21.07 -8.73
N PRO A 15 24.73 19.99 -8.03
CA PRO A 15 23.49 19.30 -8.36
C PRO A 15 22.35 20.32 -8.39
N SER A 16 21.66 20.38 -9.53
CA SER A 16 20.55 21.30 -9.73
C SER A 16 19.51 21.04 -8.63
N ALA A 17 18.88 22.11 -8.14
CA ALA A 17 17.86 22.05 -7.09
C ALA A 17 16.72 21.04 -7.40
N ASP A 18 16.49 20.78 -8.68
CA ASP A 18 15.55 19.77 -9.17
C ASP A 18 15.98 18.33 -8.84
N SER A 19 17.30 18.05 -8.75
CA SER A 19 17.80 16.73 -8.33
C SER A 19 17.59 16.49 -6.83
N ALA A 20 17.65 17.52 -6.01
CA ALA A 20 17.40 17.42 -4.56
C ALA A 20 15.91 17.23 -4.25
N ALA A 21 15.02 17.73 -5.09
CA ALA A 21 13.57 17.51 -4.96
C ALA A 21 13.14 16.06 -5.31
N ALA A 22 13.93 15.35 -6.12
CA ALA A 22 13.68 13.96 -6.48
C ALA A 22 14.01 12.96 -5.35
N ASP A 23 14.81 13.36 -4.35
CA ASP A 23 15.25 12.49 -3.25
C ASP A 23 14.39 12.63 -1.97
N GLY A 24 13.15 13.08 -2.09
CA GLY A 24 12.22 13.16 -0.97
C GLY A 24 11.92 11.80 -0.33
N PRO A 25 11.45 11.76 0.94
CA PRO A 25 11.14 10.51 1.66
C PRO A 25 10.09 9.67 0.93
N LEU A 26 9.31 10.27 0.05
CA LEU A 26 8.26 9.63 -0.77
C LEU A 26 8.73 9.23 -2.18
N SER A 27 9.99 9.54 -2.54
CA SER A 27 10.58 9.10 -3.81
C SER A 27 10.76 7.57 -3.78
N GLY A 28 10.38 6.91 -4.86
CA GLY A 28 10.42 5.44 -4.97
C GLY A 28 9.19 4.71 -4.44
N ILE A 29 8.13 5.43 -4.03
CA ILE A 29 6.81 4.82 -3.78
C ILE A 29 6.10 4.62 -5.12
N ALA A 30 5.65 3.40 -5.36
CA ALA A 30 4.84 3.09 -6.53
C ALA A 30 3.38 3.52 -6.32
N TRP A 31 3.07 4.80 -6.55
CA TRP A 31 1.74 5.36 -6.29
C TRP A 31 0.61 4.65 -7.04
N SER A 32 0.87 4.18 -8.25
CA SER A 32 -0.10 3.38 -9.02
C SER A 32 -0.45 2.07 -8.29
N LEU A 33 0.53 1.42 -7.68
CA LEU A 33 0.29 0.23 -6.84
C LEU A 33 -0.45 0.59 -5.56
N VAL A 34 -0.06 1.68 -4.90
CA VAL A 34 -0.73 2.14 -3.66
C VAL A 34 -2.22 2.36 -3.91
N LEU A 35 -2.57 3.07 -4.97
CA LEU A 35 -3.96 3.35 -5.31
C LEU A 35 -4.70 2.10 -5.80
N GLY A 36 -4.08 1.32 -6.67
CA GLY A 36 -4.69 0.09 -7.20
C GLY A 36 -4.95 -0.96 -6.10
N LEU A 37 -3.97 -1.19 -5.23
CA LEU A 37 -4.12 -2.13 -4.12
C LEU A 37 -5.02 -1.56 -3.00
N GLY A 38 -5.01 -0.25 -2.78
CA GLY A 38 -5.93 0.42 -1.87
C GLY A 38 -7.38 0.28 -2.32
N ALA A 39 -7.63 0.32 -3.63
CA ALA A 39 -8.97 0.14 -4.20
C ALA A 39 -9.57 -1.26 -3.98
N LEU A 40 -8.77 -2.27 -3.57
CA LEU A 40 -9.31 -3.55 -3.11
C LEU A 40 -10.23 -3.41 -1.89
N ALA A 41 -10.20 -2.26 -1.18
CA ALA A 41 -11.19 -1.93 -0.17
C ALA A 41 -12.64 -1.94 -0.70
N LEU A 42 -12.81 -1.66 -2.00
CA LEU A 42 -14.12 -1.68 -2.66
C LEU A 42 -14.70 -3.08 -2.80
N LEU A 43 -13.87 -4.12 -2.70
CA LEU A 43 -14.32 -5.50 -2.81
C LEU A 43 -15.33 -5.86 -1.72
N ARG A 44 -15.14 -5.36 -0.50
CA ARG A 44 -16.04 -5.62 0.63
C ARG A 44 -17.46 -5.09 0.40
N PRO A 45 -17.67 -3.79 0.13
CA PRO A 45 -19.02 -3.29 -0.14
C PRO A 45 -19.64 -3.94 -1.38
N LEU A 46 -18.84 -4.34 -2.37
CA LEU A 46 -19.35 -5.07 -3.53
C LEU A 46 -19.90 -6.43 -3.13
N VAL A 47 -19.21 -7.17 -2.25
CA VAL A 47 -19.67 -8.47 -1.70
C VAL A 47 -20.94 -8.29 -0.86
N ASP A 48 -21.02 -7.22 -0.06
CA ASP A 48 -22.18 -6.92 0.77
C ASP A 48 -23.41 -6.58 -0.08
N VAL A 49 -23.26 -5.77 -1.13
CA VAL A 49 -24.34 -5.39 -2.05
C VAL A 49 -24.84 -6.56 -2.90
N THR A 50 -23.95 -7.47 -3.29
CA THR A 50 -24.34 -8.66 -4.08
C THR A 50 -25.07 -9.74 -3.25
N GLY A 51 -25.16 -9.57 -1.93
CA GLY A 51 -25.78 -10.55 -1.04
C GLY A 51 -24.94 -11.82 -0.85
N ALA A 52 -23.75 -11.88 -1.42
CA ALA A 52 -22.85 -13.04 -1.28
C ALA A 52 -22.46 -13.32 0.18
N ALA A 53 -22.46 -12.29 1.02
CA ALA A 53 -22.24 -12.41 2.46
C ALA A 53 -23.37 -13.20 3.16
N GLY A 54 -24.62 -13.04 2.71
CA GLY A 54 -25.78 -13.75 3.26
C GLY A 54 -25.90 -15.20 2.81
N ALA A 55 -25.24 -15.58 1.71
CA ALA A 55 -25.25 -16.94 1.18
C ALA A 55 -24.33 -17.90 1.96
N LEU A 56 -23.41 -17.38 2.75
CA LEU A 56 -22.53 -18.17 3.61
C LEU A 56 -22.97 -18.02 5.07
N ASP A 57 -23.36 -19.13 5.69
CA ASP A 57 -23.72 -19.21 7.13
C ASP A 57 -22.57 -18.83 8.10
N ARG A 58 -21.43 -18.36 7.59
CA ARG A 58 -20.21 -18.09 8.35
C ARG A 58 -19.59 -16.75 7.98
N PRO A 59 -20.16 -15.62 8.41
CA PRO A 59 -19.64 -14.29 8.06
C PRO A 59 -18.20 -14.05 8.50
N LEU A 60 -17.77 -14.65 9.61
CA LEU A 60 -16.39 -14.55 10.10
C LEU A 60 -15.37 -15.19 9.14
N LEU A 61 -15.70 -16.34 8.55
CA LEU A 61 -14.83 -17.00 7.58
C LEU A 61 -14.71 -16.18 6.29
N LEU A 62 -15.79 -15.60 5.81
CA LEU A 62 -15.76 -14.73 4.63
C LEU A 62 -14.88 -13.50 4.87
N TRP A 63 -15.02 -12.88 6.05
CA TRP A 63 -14.20 -11.74 6.43
C TRP A 63 -12.71 -12.10 6.50
N ALA A 64 -12.37 -13.22 7.15
CA ALA A 64 -11.00 -13.70 7.24
C ALA A 64 -10.41 -14.05 5.87
N ALA A 65 -11.18 -14.75 5.03
CA ALA A 65 -10.75 -15.12 3.67
C ALA A 65 -10.46 -13.87 2.81
N THR A 66 -11.32 -12.86 2.89
CA THR A 66 -11.11 -11.58 2.18
C THR A 66 -9.86 -10.86 2.67
N ALA A 67 -9.64 -10.82 3.99
CA ALA A 67 -8.45 -10.20 4.57
C ALA A 67 -7.16 -10.92 4.13
N VAL A 68 -7.17 -12.26 4.12
CA VAL A 68 -6.04 -13.06 3.64
C VAL A 68 -5.81 -12.82 2.15
N LEU A 69 -6.86 -12.84 1.32
CA LEU A 69 -6.76 -12.61 -0.12
C LEU A 69 -6.15 -11.24 -0.42
N VAL A 70 -6.64 -10.19 0.23
CA VAL A 70 -6.11 -8.82 0.08
C VAL A 70 -4.64 -8.76 0.49
N THR A 71 -4.29 -9.37 1.63
CA THR A 71 -2.91 -9.39 2.11
C THR A 71 -1.97 -10.11 1.15
N VAL A 72 -2.39 -11.28 0.64
CA VAL A 72 -1.62 -12.05 -0.35
C VAL A 72 -1.44 -11.24 -1.64
N ALA A 73 -2.49 -10.57 -2.13
CA ALA A 73 -2.41 -9.71 -3.30
C ALA A 73 -1.42 -8.55 -3.09
N TRP A 74 -1.42 -7.91 -1.91
CA TRP A 74 -0.49 -6.83 -1.57
C TRP A 74 0.96 -7.31 -1.55
N VAL A 75 1.22 -8.41 -0.85
CA VAL A 75 2.57 -9.01 -0.75
C VAL A 75 3.05 -9.45 -2.14
N ALA A 76 2.22 -10.18 -2.89
CA ALA A 76 2.57 -10.65 -4.23
C ALA A 76 2.89 -9.50 -5.19
N ALA A 77 2.06 -8.46 -5.21
CA ALA A 77 2.28 -7.29 -6.05
C ALA A 77 3.63 -6.63 -5.78
N VAL A 78 3.96 -6.39 -4.50
CA VAL A 78 5.22 -5.74 -4.10
C VAL A 78 6.44 -6.63 -4.34
N VAL A 79 6.30 -7.95 -4.17
CA VAL A 79 7.39 -8.90 -4.44
C VAL A 79 7.67 -8.98 -5.95
N VAL A 80 6.63 -9.12 -6.77
CA VAL A 80 6.76 -9.25 -8.24
C VAL A 80 7.29 -7.97 -8.86
N THR A 81 6.79 -6.81 -8.46
CA THR A 81 7.20 -5.51 -9.01
C THR A 81 8.56 -5.01 -8.49
N ARG A 82 9.15 -5.71 -7.51
CA ARG A 82 10.45 -5.35 -6.90
C ARG A 82 10.54 -3.88 -6.49
N VAL A 83 9.49 -3.35 -5.91
CA VAL A 83 9.44 -1.96 -5.44
C VAL A 83 10.64 -1.63 -4.54
N PRO A 84 11.31 -0.47 -4.70
CA PRO A 84 12.52 -0.12 -3.94
C PRO A 84 12.28 -0.02 -2.43
N ARG A 85 11.08 0.46 -2.02
CA ARG A 85 10.71 0.67 -0.62
C ARG A 85 9.43 -0.09 -0.26
N PRO A 86 9.51 -1.41 -0.08
CA PRO A 86 8.31 -2.26 0.10
C PRO A 86 7.51 -1.92 1.36
N LEU A 87 8.17 -1.64 2.48
CA LEU A 87 7.51 -1.27 3.74
C LEU A 87 6.68 0.01 3.58
N LEU A 88 7.30 1.08 3.05
CA LEU A 88 6.65 2.37 2.89
C LEU A 88 5.48 2.27 1.91
N THR A 89 5.65 1.55 0.81
CA THR A 89 4.60 1.32 -0.18
C THR A 89 3.41 0.62 0.44
N LEU A 90 3.62 -0.43 1.24
CA LEU A 90 2.51 -1.18 1.87
C LEU A 90 1.86 -0.44 3.05
N VAL A 91 2.60 0.37 3.80
CA VAL A 91 2.00 1.28 4.79
C VAL A 91 1.11 2.32 4.10
N CYS A 92 1.59 2.95 3.02
CA CYS A 92 0.77 3.88 2.22
C CYS A 92 -0.45 3.18 1.60
N THR A 93 -0.30 1.92 1.16
CA THR A 93 -1.41 1.10 0.65
C THR A 93 -2.46 0.86 1.73
N GLY A 94 -2.04 0.51 2.95
CA GLY A 94 -2.94 0.36 4.09
C GLY A 94 -3.70 1.64 4.42
N LEU A 95 -3.01 2.79 4.41
CA LEU A 95 -3.64 4.09 4.60
C LEU A 95 -4.64 4.42 3.48
N ALA A 96 -4.27 4.19 2.22
CA ALA A 96 -5.17 4.37 1.08
C ALA A 96 -6.40 3.47 1.19
N HIS A 97 -6.22 2.21 1.58
CA HIS A 97 -7.31 1.27 1.84
C HIS A 97 -8.27 1.79 2.92
N ALA A 98 -7.75 2.31 4.03
CA ALA A 98 -8.57 2.91 5.08
C ALA A 98 -9.37 4.12 4.57
N VAL A 99 -8.72 5.02 3.82
CA VAL A 99 -9.37 6.19 3.23
C VAL A 99 -10.49 5.77 2.28
N PHE A 100 -10.22 4.82 1.35
CA PHE A 100 -11.26 4.29 0.45
C PHE A 100 -12.42 3.67 1.23
N SER A 101 -12.13 2.86 2.26
CA SER A 101 -13.16 2.25 3.10
C SER A 101 -14.04 3.30 3.79
N ILE A 102 -13.44 4.38 4.29
CA ILE A 102 -14.16 5.49 4.93
C ILE A 102 -15.03 6.22 3.92
N VAL A 103 -14.48 6.56 2.76
CA VAL A 103 -15.23 7.26 1.69
C VAL A 103 -16.41 6.42 1.23
N VAL A 104 -16.18 5.12 0.98
CA VAL A 104 -17.25 4.20 0.59
C VAL A 104 -18.33 4.10 1.67
N SER A 105 -17.93 3.96 2.94
CA SER A 105 -18.89 3.93 4.06
C SER A 105 -19.71 5.23 4.15
N ALA A 106 -19.07 6.37 3.93
CA ALA A 106 -19.76 7.67 3.93
C ALA A 106 -20.76 7.80 2.78
N VAL A 107 -20.41 7.32 1.59
CA VAL A 107 -21.27 7.38 0.40
C VAL A 107 -22.42 6.38 0.47
N LEU A 108 -22.20 5.18 1.00
CA LEU A 108 -23.24 4.14 1.10
C LEU A 108 -24.17 4.33 2.33
N SER A 109 -23.72 5.07 3.35
CA SER A 109 -24.47 5.30 4.58
C SER A 109 -25.91 5.82 4.37
N PRO A 110 -26.18 6.77 3.45
CA PRO A 110 -27.55 7.24 3.21
C PRO A 110 -28.45 6.21 2.52
N VAL A 111 -27.88 5.20 1.85
CA VAL A 111 -28.61 4.23 1.03
C VAL A 111 -28.96 2.97 1.84
N MET A 112 -28.27 2.73 2.93
CA MET A 112 -28.49 1.58 3.83
C MET A 112 -28.96 2.05 5.21
N PRO A 113 -30.24 2.35 5.39
CA PRO A 113 -30.78 2.78 6.70
C PRO A 113 -30.69 1.62 7.68
N GLY A 114 -29.90 1.75 8.73
CA GLY A 114 -29.83 0.83 9.86
C GLY A 114 -28.46 0.40 10.34
N GLU A 115 -27.41 0.57 9.57
CA GLU A 115 -26.06 0.15 9.96
C GLU A 115 -24.99 1.24 9.79
N LEU A 116 -25.09 2.32 10.54
CA LEU A 116 -23.95 3.18 10.84
C LEU A 116 -22.98 2.45 11.80
N ARG A 117 -22.53 1.28 11.40
CA ARG A 117 -21.47 0.50 12.09
C ARG A 117 -20.18 0.61 11.31
N GLY A 118 -19.62 1.81 11.24
CA GLY A 118 -18.34 2.02 10.58
C GLY A 118 -17.43 2.90 11.43
N PRO A 119 -16.22 3.17 10.99
CA PRO A 119 -15.25 4.03 11.67
C PRO A 119 -15.76 5.47 11.90
N LEU A 120 -16.91 5.83 11.32
CA LEU A 120 -17.55 7.14 11.47
C LEU A 120 -18.48 7.26 12.70
N THR A 121 -18.73 6.19 13.46
CA THR A 121 -19.65 6.20 14.61
C THR A 121 -19.08 6.84 15.87
N GLY A 122 -17.80 7.20 15.87
CA GLY A 122 -17.18 7.88 17.01
C GLY A 122 -15.98 8.74 16.59
N PRO A 123 -15.64 9.75 17.40
CA PRO A 123 -14.55 10.69 17.07
C PRO A 123 -13.19 10.02 16.91
N PHE A 124 -12.98 8.88 17.57
CA PHE A 124 -11.74 8.11 17.51
C PHE A 124 -11.77 7.00 16.46
N GLY A 125 -12.93 6.66 15.88
CA GLY A 125 -13.06 5.56 14.93
C GLY A 125 -12.25 5.77 13.65
N PHE A 126 -12.19 7.01 13.17
CA PHE A 126 -11.39 7.39 12.02
C PHE A 126 -9.89 7.18 12.25
N VAL A 127 -9.37 7.66 13.38
CA VAL A 127 -7.95 7.54 13.73
C VAL A 127 -7.59 6.07 13.95
N ALA A 128 -8.46 5.33 14.63
CA ALA A 128 -8.27 3.90 14.87
C ALA A 128 -8.25 3.10 13.56
N ALA A 129 -9.13 3.42 12.60
CA ALA A 129 -9.14 2.77 11.30
C ALA A 129 -7.85 3.04 10.51
N LEU A 130 -7.38 4.28 10.49
CA LEU A 130 -6.11 4.64 9.85
C LEU A 130 -4.93 3.92 10.51
N ALA A 131 -4.85 3.95 11.84
CA ALA A 131 -3.77 3.32 12.59
C ALA A 131 -3.74 1.80 12.39
N LEU A 132 -4.89 1.13 12.46
CA LEU A 132 -4.99 -0.30 12.27
C LEU A 132 -4.60 -0.72 10.84
N ASN A 133 -5.03 0.01 9.83
CA ASN A 133 -4.68 -0.28 8.45
C ASN A 133 -3.21 0.04 8.13
N ALA A 134 -2.64 1.09 8.72
CA ALA A 134 -1.21 1.37 8.62
C ALA A 134 -0.37 0.25 9.26
N LEU A 135 -0.78 -0.24 10.45
CA LEU A 135 -0.16 -1.36 11.13
C LEU A 135 -0.27 -2.64 10.28
N TRP A 136 -1.44 -2.90 9.69
CA TRP A 136 -1.63 -4.05 8.80
C TRP A 136 -0.74 -3.97 7.56
N GLY A 137 -0.62 -2.78 6.95
CA GLY A 137 0.30 -2.52 5.85
C GLY A 137 1.77 -2.73 6.25
N LEU A 138 2.15 -2.36 7.48
CA LEU A 138 3.48 -2.61 8.01
C LEU A 138 3.76 -4.11 8.15
N VAL A 139 2.82 -4.88 8.73
CA VAL A 139 2.95 -6.35 8.85
C VAL A 139 3.09 -6.99 7.48
N ALA A 140 2.24 -6.63 6.51
CA ALA A 140 2.33 -7.11 5.14
C ALA A 140 3.69 -6.74 4.49
N GLY A 141 4.22 -5.55 4.79
CA GLY A 141 5.53 -5.10 4.34
C GLY A 141 6.69 -5.92 4.90
N VAL A 142 6.63 -6.28 6.17
CA VAL A 142 7.63 -7.17 6.79
C VAL A 142 7.58 -8.56 6.16
N ILE A 143 6.39 -9.09 5.91
CA ILE A 143 6.21 -10.38 5.20
C ILE A 143 6.81 -10.31 3.80
N ALA A 144 6.52 -9.23 3.04
CA ALA A 144 7.06 -9.04 1.70
C ALA A 144 8.60 -8.99 1.67
N LEU A 145 9.22 -8.32 2.66
CA LEU A 145 10.67 -8.32 2.82
C LEU A 145 11.22 -9.72 3.11
N GLY A 146 10.60 -10.46 4.01
CA GLY A 146 10.99 -11.84 4.33
C GLY A 146 10.91 -12.76 3.11
N VAL A 147 9.84 -12.66 2.32
CA VAL A 147 9.67 -13.43 1.07
C VAL A 147 10.77 -13.07 0.07
N ARG A 148 11.06 -11.77 -0.13
CA ARG A 148 12.12 -11.33 -1.05
C ARG A 148 13.49 -11.87 -0.62
N TRP A 149 13.81 -11.75 0.66
CA TRP A 149 15.07 -12.28 1.21
C TRP A 149 15.19 -13.79 0.98
N ALA A 150 14.12 -14.56 1.23
CA ALA A 150 14.11 -16.00 1.01
C ALA A 150 14.31 -16.40 -0.47
N LEU A 151 13.73 -15.62 -1.39
CA LEU A 151 13.90 -15.83 -2.83
C LEU A 151 15.35 -15.51 -3.28
N ASP A 152 15.93 -14.43 -2.78
CA ASP A 152 17.30 -14.03 -3.11
C ASP A 152 18.34 -15.05 -2.59
N VAL A 153 18.13 -15.61 -1.39
CA VAL A 153 18.98 -16.66 -0.84
C VAL A 153 18.93 -17.93 -1.71
N ARG A 154 17.74 -18.32 -2.17
CA ARG A 154 17.60 -19.49 -3.06
C ARG A 154 18.33 -19.32 -4.39
N GLN A 155 18.28 -18.12 -4.98
CA GLN A 155 18.94 -17.84 -6.26
C GLN A 155 20.48 -17.83 -6.15
N ARG A 156 21.03 -17.56 -4.97
CA ARG A 156 22.49 -17.59 -4.74
C ARG A 156 23.03 -18.97 -4.42
N GLY A 157 22.17 -19.93 -4.07
CA GLY A 157 22.54 -21.29 -3.70
C GLY A 157 22.37 -22.32 -4.82
N SER A 158 21.84 -21.92 -5.97
CA SER A 158 21.69 -22.73 -7.19
C SER A 158 22.75 -22.38 -8.23
#